data_3959e2e33d9d38ccfb402bd98b30c1ab
#
_entry.id   3959e2e33d9d38ccfb402bd98b30c1ab
#
_cell.length_a   1.000
_cell.length_b   1.000
_cell.length_c   1.000
_cell.angle_alpha   90.00
_cell.angle_beta   90.00
_cell.angle_gamma   90.00
#
_symmetry.space_group_name_H-M   'P 1'
#
loop_
_entity.id
_entity.type
_entity.pdbx_description
1 polymer ?
#
loop_
_entity_poly.entity_id
_entity_poly.type
_entity_poly.pdbx_seq_one_letter_code
_entity_poly.pdbx_strand_id
1 'polypeptide(L)'
;MKSKFSKIERRALSYLFLPFGIGGMAIATRFPELRDQLGINNGTFGTLLSLGGIGSLLGFILVGNWVHSYGVKPIVTFGSTGLFASLALFPHMHNAYYFLLLNIFASFCWTSFHIANNAQAIHRQEEVGELILPKLHGLWSLGALVTSLVAIVITPFVTLCWHIGVTVFVMWLFTMYGIVKSTPFFIDKNEEADAFPSFSIKEIAKTFHFQPVIILAMVLAMQVEFSIQDWSAIYAKDTLKMSASASIYGYTVFIGAMIIIRFNAKRLAAIWSERQLISALPILGGVGFAVCISLGTWLSHVNQILGFIVSLIGFALAGFGSSILAPTFFAISFRTSSLPSSVVVARIGLTQVIATFFVKVAISWVAQATSVTIALLIPALMLLATTKFSYLGKVTKD
;
A
#
# COMPACT_ATOMS: atom_id res chain seq x y z
N MET A 1 -13.82 -10.15 -32.55
CA MET A 1 -12.38 -9.79 -32.61
C MET A 1 -12.00 -9.10 -31.31
N LYS A 2 -11.10 -9.68 -30.49
CA LYS A 2 -10.64 -8.99 -29.29
C LYS A 2 -9.89 -7.70 -29.68
N SER A 3 -10.34 -6.55 -29.16
CA SER A 3 -9.67 -5.28 -29.43
C SER A 3 -8.25 -5.31 -28.85
N LYS A 4 -7.25 -4.87 -29.61
CA LYS A 4 -5.86 -4.80 -29.10
C LYS A 4 -5.75 -3.64 -28.11
N PHE A 5 -5.08 -3.86 -26.98
CA PHE A 5 -4.73 -2.79 -26.03
C PHE A 5 -3.79 -1.79 -26.71
N SER A 6 -4.32 -0.63 -27.08
CA SER A 6 -3.59 0.37 -27.85
C SER A 6 -2.47 1.01 -27.03
N LYS A 7 -1.42 1.53 -27.70
CA LYS A 7 -0.37 2.30 -27.03
C LYS A 7 -0.91 3.56 -26.35
N ILE A 8 -1.97 4.14 -26.91
CA ILE A 8 -2.61 5.36 -26.38
C ILE A 8 -3.31 5.05 -25.06
N GLU A 9 -4.13 4.01 -25.01
CA GLU A 9 -4.81 3.56 -23.78
C GLU A 9 -3.82 3.18 -22.69
N ARG A 10 -2.77 2.43 -23.05
CA ARG A 10 -1.72 2.02 -22.11
C ARG A 10 -1.05 3.24 -21.46
N ARG A 11 -0.72 4.26 -22.25
CA ARG A 11 -0.16 5.51 -21.74
C ARG A 11 -1.18 6.28 -20.88
N ALA A 12 -2.43 6.35 -21.32
CA ALA A 12 -3.48 7.05 -20.59
C ALA A 12 -3.70 6.46 -19.20
N LEU A 13 -3.83 5.13 -19.09
CA LEU A 13 -3.96 4.44 -17.80
C LEU A 13 -2.68 4.56 -16.96
N SER A 14 -1.50 4.62 -17.56
CA SER A 14 -0.25 4.85 -16.82
C SER A 14 -0.25 6.19 -16.08
N TYR A 15 -0.89 7.22 -16.63
CA TYR A 15 -1.07 8.53 -15.97
C TYR A 15 -2.06 8.51 -14.79
N LEU A 16 -2.77 7.42 -14.57
CA LEU A 16 -3.62 7.25 -13.39
C LEU A 16 -2.89 6.52 -12.26
N PHE A 17 -2.02 5.57 -12.58
CA PHE A 17 -1.34 4.73 -11.59
C PHE A 17 0.00 5.29 -11.11
N LEU A 18 0.85 5.80 -12.01
CA LEU A 18 2.16 6.34 -11.64
C LEU A 18 2.05 7.61 -10.76
N PRO A 19 1.26 8.65 -11.13
CA PRO A 19 1.07 9.81 -10.28
C PRO A 19 0.39 9.47 -8.95
N PHE A 20 -0.49 8.47 -8.91
CA PHE A 20 -1.11 7.97 -7.69
C PHE A 20 -0.04 7.39 -6.73
N GLY A 21 0.93 6.63 -7.25
CA GLY A 21 2.06 6.14 -6.45
C GLY A 21 2.97 7.27 -5.96
N ILE A 22 3.33 8.22 -6.82
CA ILE A 22 4.19 9.35 -6.45
C ILE A 22 3.50 10.25 -5.42
N GLY A 23 2.35 10.78 -5.75
CA GLY A 23 1.66 11.79 -4.92
C GLY A 23 1.08 11.18 -3.65
N GLY A 24 0.48 9.99 -3.75
CA GLY A 24 -0.12 9.32 -2.61
C GLY A 24 0.88 8.90 -1.54
N MET A 25 2.11 8.53 -1.95
CA MET A 25 3.15 8.07 -1.03
C MET A 25 4.09 9.17 -0.54
N ALA A 26 4.01 10.39 -1.10
CA ALA A 26 4.90 11.49 -0.75
C ALA A 26 4.84 11.85 0.76
N ILE A 27 3.65 11.92 1.34
CA ILE A 27 3.46 12.31 2.74
C ILE A 27 4.08 11.29 3.72
N ALA A 28 4.06 9.99 3.38
CA ALA A 28 4.61 8.94 4.24
C ALA A 28 6.12 9.12 4.48
N THR A 29 6.84 9.70 3.52
CA THR A 29 8.28 10.00 3.65
C THR A 29 8.55 11.09 4.71
N ARG A 30 7.54 11.87 5.10
CA ARG A 30 7.61 13.01 6.02
C ARG A 30 6.74 12.82 7.27
N PHE A 31 6.30 11.60 7.58
CA PHE A 31 5.49 11.32 8.77
C PHE A 31 6.13 11.76 10.09
N PRO A 32 7.45 11.65 10.32
CA PRO A 32 8.05 12.19 11.54
C PRO A 32 7.83 13.69 11.72
N GLU A 33 7.93 14.46 10.63
CA GLU A 33 7.73 15.91 10.66
C GLU A 33 6.25 16.28 10.86
N LEU A 34 5.35 15.55 10.19
CA LEU A 34 3.92 15.75 10.36
C LEU A 34 3.46 15.45 11.79
N ARG A 35 3.94 14.34 12.39
CA ARG A 35 3.66 14.00 13.79
C ARG A 35 4.16 15.09 14.74
N ASP A 36 5.40 15.55 14.54
CA ASP A 36 6.00 16.58 15.39
C ASP A 36 5.27 17.93 15.26
N GLN A 37 4.83 18.29 14.04
CA GLN A 37 4.01 19.47 13.79
C GLN A 37 2.65 19.42 14.50
N LEU A 38 2.02 18.24 14.56
CA LEU A 38 0.77 18.02 15.30
C LEU A 38 0.98 18.04 16.82
N GLY A 39 2.22 17.96 17.30
CA GLY A 39 2.55 17.95 18.74
C GLY A 39 2.03 16.72 19.48
N ILE A 40 1.91 15.57 18.80
CA ILE A 40 1.32 14.34 19.36
C ILE A 40 2.34 13.21 19.44
N ASN A 41 2.06 12.24 20.31
CA ASN A 41 2.90 11.06 20.49
C ASN A 41 2.61 9.96 19.42
N ASN A 42 3.45 8.92 19.41
CA ASN A 42 3.38 7.82 18.46
C ASN A 42 2.04 7.06 18.53
N GLY A 43 1.53 6.81 19.74
CA GLY A 43 0.24 6.11 19.95
C GLY A 43 -0.92 6.88 19.33
N THR A 44 -1.00 8.17 19.61
CA THR A 44 -2.03 9.06 19.05
C THR A 44 -1.87 9.19 17.54
N PHE A 45 -0.65 9.43 17.03
CA PHE A 45 -0.40 9.58 15.59
C PHE A 45 -0.83 8.36 14.80
N GLY A 46 -0.39 7.17 15.20
CA GLY A 46 -0.78 5.94 14.50
C GLY A 46 -2.28 5.59 14.66
N THR A 47 -2.91 5.96 15.79
CA THR A 47 -4.37 5.84 15.95
C THR A 47 -5.11 6.75 14.96
N LEU A 48 -4.67 8.00 14.82
CA LEU A 48 -5.27 8.94 13.86
C LEU A 48 -5.10 8.46 12.42
N LEU A 49 -3.91 7.95 12.04
CA LEU A 49 -3.69 7.34 10.73
C LEU A 49 -4.62 6.14 10.51
N SER A 50 -4.78 5.28 11.54
CA SER A 50 -5.61 4.08 11.45
C SER A 50 -7.10 4.42 11.30
N LEU A 51 -7.59 5.45 11.98
CA LEU A 51 -8.98 5.93 11.89
C LEU A 51 -9.34 6.44 10.49
N GLY A 52 -8.38 6.76 9.64
CA GLY A 52 -8.61 6.93 8.20
C GLY A 52 -9.29 5.73 7.55
N GLY A 53 -9.10 4.52 8.11
CA GLY A 53 -9.81 3.30 7.69
C GLY A 53 -11.33 3.43 7.67
N ILE A 54 -11.93 4.33 8.47
CA ILE A 54 -13.37 4.64 8.41
C ILE A 54 -13.73 5.19 7.03
N GLY A 55 -12.92 6.12 6.49
CA GLY A 55 -13.11 6.65 5.14
C GLY A 55 -12.97 5.55 4.08
N SER A 56 -11.99 4.67 4.22
CA SER A 56 -11.82 3.53 3.31
C SER A 56 -13.01 2.56 3.35
N LEU A 57 -13.56 2.27 4.53
CA LEU A 57 -14.76 1.43 4.66
C LEU A 57 -15.97 2.07 3.95
N LEU A 58 -16.20 3.37 4.15
CA LEU A 58 -17.23 4.10 3.43
C LEU A 58 -17.02 4.03 1.90
N GLY A 59 -15.77 4.14 1.45
CA GLY A 59 -15.41 3.96 0.04
C GLY A 59 -15.81 2.59 -0.49
N PHE A 60 -15.49 1.51 0.20
CA PHE A 60 -15.89 0.15 -0.20
C PHE A 60 -17.41 -0.05 -0.24
N ILE A 61 -18.17 0.62 0.62
CA ILE A 61 -19.63 0.52 0.67
C ILE A 61 -20.29 1.31 -0.48
N LEU A 62 -19.79 2.51 -0.77
CA LEU A 62 -20.48 3.47 -1.63
C LEU A 62 -20.00 3.46 -3.08
N VAL A 63 -18.68 3.29 -3.29
CA VAL A 63 -18.05 3.61 -4.57
C VAL A 63 -18.43 2.61 -5.67
N GLY A 64 -18.64 1.34 -5.34
CA GLY A 64 -19.11 0.36 -6.32
C GLY A 64 -20.42 0.80 -6.98
N ASN A 65 -21.40 1.22 -6.18
CA ASN A 65 -22.69 1.75 -6.67
C ASN A 65 -22.50 3.06 -7.46
N TRP A 66 -21.58 3.92 -7.03
CA TRP A 66 -21.32 5.18 -7.72
C TRP A 66 -20.67 4.96 -9.08
N VAL A 67 -19.75 4.00 -9.21
CA VAL A 67 -19.16 3.63 -10.49
C VAL A 67 -20.25 3.12 -11.44
N HIS A 68 -21.17 2.27 -10.96
CA HIS A 68 -22.31 1.81 -11.75
C HIS A 68 -23.24 2.95 -12.19
N SER A 69 -23.61 3.85 -11.26
CA SER A 69 -24.59 4.90 -11.52
C SER A 69 -24.04 6.06 -12.33
N TYR A 70 -22.75 6.40 -12.18
CA TYR A 70 -22.14 7.60 -12.74
C TYR A 70 -21.00 7.33 -13.72
N GLY A 71 -20.57 6.06 -13.85
CA GLY A 71 -19.39 5.68 -14.62
C GLY A 71 -18.07 5.93 -13.87
N VAL A 72 -16.96 5.49 -14.45
CA VAL A 72 -15.63 5.58 -13.85
C VAL A 72 -15.11 7.02 -13.81
N LYS A 73 -15.31 7.81 -14.86
CA LYS A 73 -14.71 9.15 -15.02
C LYS A 73 -15.00 10.11 -13.85
N PRO A 74 -16.25 10.35 -13.42
CA PRO A 74 -16.52 11.27 -12.32
C PRO A 74 -15.93 10.79 -11.00
N ILE A 75 -15.91 9.47 -10.77
CA ILE A 75 -15.38 8.90 -9.52
C ILE A 75 -13.85 9.01 -9.45
N VAL A 76 -13.15 8.73 -10.53
CA VAL A 76 -11.69 8.92 -10.64
C VAL A 76 -11.33 10.41 -10.46
N THR A 77 -12.11 11.32 -11.07
CA THR A 77 -11.90 12.77 -10.94
C THR A 77 -12.11 13.23 -9.50
N PHE A 78 -13.23 12.87 -8.89
CA PHE A 78 -13.55 13.21 -7.50
C PHE A 78 -12.49 12.62 -6.54
N GLY A 79 -12.23 11.32 -6.64
CA GLY A 79 -11.30 10.62 -5.74
C GLY A 79 -9.87 11.16 -5.83
N SER A 80 -9.35 11.38 -7.05
CA SER A 80 -8.00 11.93 -7.22
C SER A 80 -7.90 13.39 -6.77
N THR A 81 -8.89 14.23 -7.10
CA THR A 81 -8.88 15.65 -6.69
C THR A 81 -9.00 15.78 -5.17
N GLY A 82 -9.95 15.07 -4.54
CA GLY A 82 -10.12 15.08 -3.10
C GLY A 82 -8.90 14.52 -2.35
N LEU A 83 -8.28 13.45 -2.86
CA LEU A 83 -7.07 12.89 -2.29
C LEU A 83 -5.91 13.90 -2.33
N PHE A 84 -5.56 14.40 -3.52
CA PHE A 84 -4.41 15.30 -3.65
C PHE A 84 -4.63 16.63 -2.94
N ALA A 85 -5.85 17.16 -2.93
CA ALA A 85 -6.20 18.32 -2.12
C ALA A 85 -6.01 18.07 -0.61
N SER A 86 -6.46 16.91 -0.12
CA SER A 86 -6.28 16.53 1.29
C SER A 86 -4.80 16.39 1.65
N LEU A 87 -4.01 15.73 0.80
CA LEU A 87 -2.57 15.59 1.01
C LEU A 87 -1.84 16.93 0.99
N ALA A 88 -2.24 17.88 0.14
CA ALA A 88 -1.70 19.24 0.13
C ALA A 88 -2.03 19.99 1.43
N LEU A 89 -3.16 19.69 2.07
CA LEU A 89 -3.57 20.33 3.32
C LEU A 89 -2.94 19.71 4.57
N PHE A 90 -2.50 18.43 4.56
CA PHE A 90 -1.88 17.78 5.72
C PHE A 90 -0.74 18.59 6.34
N PRO A 91 0.22 19.14 5.56
CA PRO A 91 1.29 19.96 6.12
C PRO A 91 0.84 21.27 6.80
N HIS A 92 -0.41 21.65 6.69
CA HIS A 92 -0.97 22.85 7.31
C HIS A 92 -1.80 22.53 8.57
N MET A 93 -1.92 21.25 8.92
CA MET A 93 -2.67 20.82 10.10
C MET A 93 -1.80 20.93 11.37
N HIS A 94 -2.30 21.67 12.36
CA HIS A 94 -1.71 21.82 13.69
C HIS A 94 -2.60 21.27 14.80
N ASN A 95 -3.75 20.71 14.44
CA ASN A 95 -4.72 20.19 15.38
C ASN A 95 -5.09 18.75 15.00
N ALA A 96 -4.97 17.83 15.95
CA ALA A 96 -5.22 16.40 15.79
C ALA A 96 -6.65 16.08 15.33
N TYR A 97 -7.66 16.86 15.79
CA TYR A 97 -9.05 16.64 15.40
C TYR A 97 -9.29 16.99 13.92
N TYR A 98 -8.80 18.15 13.46
CA TYR A 98 -8.93 18.53 12.06
C TYR A 98 -8.11 17.60 11.14
N PHE A 99 -6.92 17.18 11.60
CA PHE A 99 -6.15 16.14 10.88
C PHE A 99 -6.94 14.84 10.75
N LEU A 100 -7.62 14.38 11.82
CA LEU A 100 -8.44 13.17 11.78
C LEU A 100 -9.56 13.28 10.73
N LEU A 101 -10.33 14.36 10.74
CA LEU A 101 -11.41 14.57 9.77
C LEU A 101 -10.89 14.58 8.34
N LEU A 102 -9.77 15.28 8.11
CA LEU A 102 -9.14 15.33 6.80
C LEU A 102 -8.57 13.97 6.38
N ASN A 103 -8.00 13.20 7.32
CA ASN A 103 -7.50 11.84 7.04
C ASN A 103 -8.62 10.85 6.70
N ILE A 104 -9.77 10.93 7.36
CA ILE A 104 -10.95 10.12 7.00
C ILE A 104 -11.39 10.47 5.57
N PHE A 105 -11.49 11.75 5.24
CA PHE A 105 -11.86 12.19 3.89
C PHE A 105 -10.81 11.80 2.84
N ALA A 106 -9.52 11.98 3.13
CA ALA A 106 -8.43 11.56 2.26
C ALA A 106 -8.46 10.06 1.97
N SER A 107 -8.71 9.24 3.00
CA SER A 107 -8.79 7.78 2.87
C SER A 107 -10.03 7.33 2.10
N PHE A 108 -11.15 8.03 2.23
CA PHE A 108 -12.34 7.85 1.39
C PHE A 108 -12.02 8.14 -0.08
N CYS A 109 -11.37 9.27 -0.35
CA CYS A 109 -10.97 9.65 -1.70
C CYS A 109 -9.91 8.71 -2.29
N TRP A 110 -8.95 8.26 -1.48
CA TRP A 110 -7.98 7.23 -1.86
C TRP A 110 -8.67 5.96 -2.33
N THR A 111 -9.60 5.45 -1.52
CA THR A 111 -10.34 4.22 -1.83
C THR A 111 -11.22 4.40 -3.05
N SER A 112 -11.87 5.55 -3.20
CA SER A 112 -12.68 5.88 -4.38
C SER A 112 -11.85 5.88 -5.67
N PHE A 113 -10.70 6.54 -5.65
CA PHE A 113 -9.76 6.58 -6.77
C PHE A 113 -9.21 5.18 -7.09
N HIS A 114 -8.83 4.43 -6.06
CA HIS A 114 -8.29 3.08 -6.20
C HIS A 114 -9.32 2.09 -6.79
N ILE A 115 -10.55 2.06 -6.26
CA ILE A 115 -11.62 1.18 -6.76
C ILE A 115 -11.94 1.49 -8.21
N ALA A 116 -12.15 2.77 -8.56
CA ALA A 116 -12.52 3.16 -9.92
C ALA A 116 -11.40 2.87 -10.94
N ASN A 117 -10.13 3.11 -10.59
CA ASN A 117 -8.99 2.77 -11.43
C ASN A 117 -8.85 1.26 -11.65
N ASN A 118 -9.05 0.47 -10.59
CA ASN A 118 -8.97 -0.99 -10.70
C ASN A 118 -10.14 -1.55 -11.52
N ALA A 119 -11.36 -1.03 -11.34
CA ALA A 119 -12.52 -1.40 -12.15
C ALA A 119 -12.21 -1.21 -13.65
N GLN A 120 -11.71 -0.02 -14.01
CA GLN A 120 -11.30 0.28 -15.39
C GLN A 120 -10.23 -0.67 -15.92
N ALA A 121 -9.21 -0.95 -15.11
CA ALA A 121 -8.11 -1.82 -15.50
C ALA A 121 -8.56 -3.28 -15.69
N ILE A 122 -9.42 -3.79 -14.81
CA ILE A 122 -9.99 -5.15 -14.88
C ILE A 122 -10.89 -5.28 -16.11
N HIS A 123 -11.81 -4.34 -16.32
CA HIS A 123 -12.69 -4.34 -17.50
C HIS A 123 -11.88 -4.41 -18.80
N ARG A 124 -10.85 -3.56 -18.95
CA ARG A 124 -9.98 -3.60 -20.14
C ARG A 124 -9.16 -4.88 -20.25
N GLN A 125 -8.72 -5.45 -19.13
CA GLN A 125 -8.00 -6.73 -19.11
C GLN A 125 -8.89 -7.86 -19.64
N GLU A 126 -10.16 -7.90 -19.28
CA GLU A 126 -11.13 -8.90 -19.74
C GLU A 126 -11.43 -8.75 -21.23
N GLU A 127 -11.62 -7.53 -21.72
CA GLU A 127 -11.88 -7.25 -23.14
C GLU A 127 -10.71 -7.64 -24.06
N VAL A 128 -9.48 -7.33 -23.67
CA VAL A 128 -8.29 -7.58 -24.52
C VAL A 128 -7.66 -8.96 -24.28
N GLY A 129 -7.94 -9.58 -23.12
CA GLY A 129 -7.37 -10.87 -22.71
C GLY A 129 -5.88 -10.80 -22.35
N GLU A 130 -5.36 -9.60 -22.00
CA GLU A 130 -3.98 -9.39 -21.53
C GLU A 130 -3.95 -9.03 -20.05
N LEU A 131 -2.92 -9.46 -19.30
CA LEU A 131 -2.70 -9.06 -17.91
C LEU A 131 -2.23 -7.61 -17.83
N ILE A 132 -3.17 -6.69 -17.57
CA ILE A 132 -2.94 -5.24 -17.52
C ILE A 132 -2.72 -4.78 -16.06
N LEU A 133 -3.58 -5.21 -15.15
CA LEU A 133 -3.61 -4.75 -13.76
C LEU A 133 -2.26 -4.93 -13.02
N PRO A 134 -1.56 -6.07 -13.12
CA PRO A 134 -0.25 -6.22 -12.48
C PRO A 134 0.80 -5.23 -12.99
N LYS A 135 0.76 -4.87 -14.29
CA LYS A 135 1.67 -3.88 -14.88
C LYS A 135 1.39 -2.48 -14.35
N LEU A 136 0.11 -2.12 -14.19
CA LEU A 136 -0.31 -0.82 -13.65
C LEU A 136 0.05 -0.69 -12.16
N HIS A 137 -0.15 -1.75 -11.36
CA HIS A 137 0.33 -1.77 -9.97
C HIS A 137 1.86 -1.71 -9.87
N GLY A 138 2.59 -2.25 -10.85
CA GLY A 138 4.04 -2.06 -10.98
C GLY A 138 4.42 -0.59 -11.15
N LEU A 139 3.67 0.17 -11.95
CA LEU A 139 3.86 1.62 -12.10
C LEU A 139 3.55 2.39 -10.81
N TRP A 140 2.52 1.98 -10.07
CA TRP A 140 2.26 2.54 -8.74
C TRP A 140 3.44 2.33 -7.78
N SER A 141 3.96 1.12 -7.70
CA SER A 141 5.13 0.79 -6.86
C SER A 141 6.38 1.56 -7.30
N LEU A 142 6.58 1.72 -8.62
CA LEU A 142 7.66 2.56 -9.16
C LEU A 142 7.48 4.02 -8.74
N GLY A 143 6.23 4.53 -8.77
CA GLY A 143 5.90 5.87 -8.26
C GLY A 143 6.26 6.05 -6.79
N ALA A 144 5.94 5.07 -5.95
CA ALA A 144 6.30 5.06 -4.53
C ALA A 144 7.83 5.06 -4.31
N LEU A 145 8.57 4.33 -5.13
CA LEU A 145 10.05 4.36 -5.09
C LEU A 145 10.59 5.72 -5.55
N VAL A 146 10.09 6.25 -6.66
CA VAL A 146 10.53 7.55 -7.19
C VAL A 146 10.30 8.66 -6.18
N THR A 147 9.12 8.72 -5.55
CA THR A 147 8.85 9.78 -4.55
C THR A 147 9.76 9.66 -3.33
N SER A 148 10.11 8.45 -2.88
CA SER A 148 11.04 8.27 -1.77
C SER A 148 12.47 8.69 -2.12
N LEU A 149 12.95 8.39 -3.33
CA LEU A 149 14.26 8.83 -3.82
C LEU A 149 14.32 10.36 -3.95
N VAL A 150 13.28 10.97 -4.51
CA VAL A 150 13.17 12.44 -4.61
C VAL A 150 13.15 13.06 -3.21
N ALA A 151 12.38 12.49 -2.27
CA ALA A 151 12.30 12.98 -0.90
C ALA A 151 13.67 12.95 -0.19
N ILE A 152 14.49 11.91 -0.37
CA ILE A 152 15.85 11.84 0.18
C ILE A 152 16.68 13.06 -0.23
N VAL A 153 16.60 13.44 -1.51
CA VAL A 153 17.41 14.52 -2.07
C VAL A 153 16.88 15.89 -1.63
N ILE A 154 15.57 16.11 -1.64
CA ILE A 154 15.01 17.46 -1.44
C ILE A 154 14.71 17.81 0.02
N THR A 155 14.53 16.81 0.89
CA THR A 155 14.18 17.05 2.31
C THR A 155 15.13 18.02 3.04
N PRO A 156 16.46 18.04 2.81
CA PRO A 156 17.32 19.01 3.47
C PRO A 156 17.10 20.47 3.06
N PHE A 157 16.48 20.69 1.89
CA PHE A 157 16.38 22.03 1.27
C PHE A 157 14.96 22.56 1.22
N VAL A 158 13.94 21.69 1.38
CA VAL A 158 12.54 22.05 1.12
C VAL A 158 11.67 21.70 2.33
N THR A 159 10.87 22.66 2.78
CA THR A 159 9.93 22.44 3.89
C THR A 159 8.88 21.40 3.56
N LEU A 160 8.24 20.82 4.58
CA LEU A 160 7.15 19.85 4.44
C LEU A 160 6.04 20.38 3.51
N CYS A 161 5.61 21.65 3.71
CA CYS A 161 4.54 22.26 2.93
C CYS A 161 4.88 22.35 1.43
N TRP A 162 6.07 22.84 1.10
CA TRP A 162 6.49 22.96 -0.29
C TRP A 162 6.71 21.60 -0.95
N HIS A 163 7.37 20.67 -0.24
CA HIS A 163 7.58 19.32 -0.78
C HIS A 163 6.26 18.65 -1.15
N ILE A 164 5.34 18.55 -0.19
CA ILE A 164 4.08 17.85 -0.42
C ILE A 164 3.19 18.64 -1.37
N GLY A 165 3.02 19.95 -1.15
CA GLY A 165 2.16 20.80 -1.98
C GLY A 165 2.52 20.77 -3.46
N VAL A 166 3.80 20.98 -3.79
CA VAL A 166 4.26 20.93 -5.19
C VAL A 166 4.13 19.53 -5.78
N THR A 167 4.56 18.50 -5.04
CA THR A 167 4.50 17.11 -5.53
C THR A 167 3.06 16.71 -5.85
N VAL A 168 2.11 16.91 -4.93
CA VAL A 168 0.73 16.48 -5.16
C VAL A 168 0.02 17.34 -6.21
N PHE A 169 0.34 18.63 -6.30
CA PHE A 169 -0.21 19.50 -7.36
C PHE A 169 0.25 19.06 -8.76
N VAL A 170 1.54 18.80 -8.92
CA VAL A 170 2.07 18.32 -10.21
C VAL A 170 1.48 16.94 -10.56
N MET A 171 1.37 16.03 -9.57
CA MET A 171 0.78 14.71 -9.79
C MET A 171 -0.72 14.80 -10.08
N TRP A 172 -1.43 15.74 -9.48
CA TRP A 172 -2.81 16.03 -9.82
C TRP A 172 -2.96 16.46 -11.28
N LEU A 173 -2.11 17.36 -11.78
CA LEU A 173 -2.13 17.79 -13.19
C LEU A 173 -1.88 16.59 -14.14
N PHE A 174 -0.90 15.72 -13.84
CA PHE A 174 -0.67 14.52 -14.64
C PHE A 174 -1.86 13.57 -14.59
N THR A 175 -2.50 13.41 -13.44
CA THR A 175 -3.71 12.59 -13.29
C THR A 175 -4.87 13.16 -14.09
N MET A 176 -5.10 14.49 -14.03
CA MET A 176 -6.14 15.15 -14.84
C MET A 176 -5.89 15.00 -16.34
N TYR A 177 -4.63 15.13 -16.78
CA TYR A 177 -4.25 14.82 -18.15
C TYR A 177 -4.58 13.37 -18.51
N GLY A 178 -4.24 12.42 -17.64
CA GLY A 178 -4.57 11.00 -17.81
C GLY A 178 -6.09 10.76 -17.93
N ILE A 179 -6.90 11.41 -17.08
CA ILE A 179 -8.36 11.32 -17.12
C ILE A 179 -8.90 11.81 -18.47
N VAL A 180 -8.43 12.97 -18.94
CA VAL A 180 -8.84 13.51 -20.25
C VAL A 180 -8.49 12.56 -21.38
N LYS A 181 -7.29 11.98 -21.38
CA LYS A 181 -6.84 11.02 -22.39
C LYS A 181 -7.52 9.66 -22.29
N SER A 182 -7.95 9.26 -21.11
CA SER A 182 -8.68 7.99 -20.89
C SER A 182 -10.18 8.12 -21.13
N THR A 183 -10.72 9.34 -21.27
CA THR A 183 -12.17 9.57 -21.43
C THR A 183 -12.83 8.70 -22.50
N PRO A 184 -12.22 8.46 -23.69
CA PRO A 184 -12.84 7.61 -24.70
C PRO A 184 -12.90 6.10 -24.36
N PHE A 185 -12.21 5.70 -23.30
CA PHE A 185 -12.04 4.29 -22.91
C PHE A 185 -12.59 3.99 -21.51
N PHE A 186 -13.11 4.99 -20.81
CA PHE A 186 -13.72 4.78 -19.50
C PHE A 186 -15.07 4.05 -19.64
N ILE A 187 -15.34 3.21 -18.65
CA ILE A 187 -16.64 2.56 -18.47
C ILE A 187 -17.67 3.67 -18.22
N ASP A 188 -18.71 3.69 -19.05
CA ASP A 188 -19.82 4.63 -18.89
C ASP A 188 -20.85 4.13 -17.86
N LYS A 189 -21.77 5.02 -17.48
CA LYS A 189 -22.90 4.68 -16.61
C LYS A 189 -23.73 3.54 -17.21
N ASN A 190 -24.20 2.61 -16.36
CA ASN A 190 -25.02 1.46 -16.71
C ASN A 190 -24.34 0.42 -17.66
N GLU A 191 -23.07 0.57 -18.01
CA GLU A 191 -22.31 -0.55 -18.55
C GLU A 191 -22.06 -1.56 -17.42
N GLU A 192 -22.05 -2.86 -17.77
CA GLU A 192 -22.04 -3.98 -16.83
C GLU A 192 -20.99 -3.79 -15.72
N ALA A 193 -21.46 -3.38 -14.56
CA ALA A 193 -20.62 -3.12 -13.39
C ALA A 193 -20.46 -4.38 -12.53
N ASP A 194 -20.24 -5.54 -13.16
CA ASP A 194 -19.74 -6.73 -12.44
C ASP A 194 -18.31 -6.54 -11.90
N ALA A 195 -17.68 -5.41 -12.25
CA ALA A 195 -16.31 -5.13 -11.90
C ALA A 195 -16.08 -4.91 -10.39
N PHE A 196 -17.06 -4.35 -9.65
CA PHE A 196 -16.96 -4.20 -8.18
C PHE A 196 -18.34 -4.25 -7.52
N PRO A 197 -18.61 -5.26 -6.67
CA PRO A 197 -19.85 -5.36 -5.94
C PRO A 197 -19.93 -4.24 -4.90
N SER A 198 -21.10 -3.64 -4.78
CA SER A 198 -21.44 -2.84 -3.61
C SER A 198 -21.72 -3.76 -2.43
N PHE A 199 -21.19 -3.43 -1.27
CA PHE A 199 -21.45 -4.20 -0.05
C PHE A 199 -22.55 -3.54 0.78
N SER A 200 -23.63 -4.28 1.01
CA SER A 200 -24.52 -3.96 2.11
C SER A 200 -23.87 -4.30 3.46
N ILE A 201 -24.31 -3.70 4.55
CA ILE A 201 -23.80 -3.99 5.91
C ILE A 201 -23.93 -5.50 6.22
N LYS A 202 -24.97 -6.17 5.73
CA LYS A 202 -25.15 -7.62 5.89
C LYS A 202 -24.11 -8.44 5.11
N GLU A 203 -23.67 -7.94 3.97
CA GLU A 203 -22.63 -8.60 3.15
C GLU A 203 -21.25 -8.41 3.73
N ILE A 204 -20.98 -7.29 4.44
CA ILE A 204 -19.76 -7.11 5.21
C ILE A 204 -19.60 -8.24 6.24
N ALA A 205 -20.65 -8.57 6.98
CA ALA A 205 -20.61 -9.67 7.95
C ALA A 205 -20.32 -11.03 7.27
N LYS A 206 -20.88 -11.28 6.09
CA LYS A 206 -20.59 -12.49 5.30
C LYS A 206 -19.14 -12.55 4.76
N THR A 207 -18.50 -11.40 4.62
CA THR A 207 -17.12 -11.31 4.13
C THR A 207 -16.14 -12.01 5.07
N PHE A 208 -16.36 -11.96 6.38
CA PHE A 208 -15.50 -12.63 7.37
C PHE A 208 -15.57 -14.16 7.31
N HIS A 209 -16.62 -14.74 6.72
CA HIS A 209 -16.75 -16.18 6.49
C HIS A 209 -16.21 -16.62 5.13
N PHE A 210 -15.81 -15.67 4.28
CA PHE A 210 -15.25 -15.96 2.96
C PHE A 210 -13.77 -16.30 3.07
N GLN A 211 -13.40 -17.53 2.74
CA GLN A 211 -12.01 -18.02 2.72
C GLN A 211 -11.14 -17.53 3.92
N PRO A 212 -11.56 -17.72 5.18
CA PRO A 212 -10.97 -17.05 6.33
C PRO A 212 -9.47 -17.35 6.49
N VAL A 213 -9.04 -18.55 6.11
CA VAL A 213 -7.63 -18.97 6.20
C VAL A 213 -6.76 -18.20 5.20
N ILE A 214 -7.22 -18.04 3.95
CA ILE A 214 -6.47 -17.30 2.91
C ILE A 214 -6.44 -15.81 3.27
N ILE A 215 -7.55 -15.26 3.73
CA ILE A 215 -7.63 -13.87 4.17
C ILE A 215 -6.70 -13.61 5.36
N LEU A 216 -6.66 -14.51 6.34
CA LEU A 216 -5.73 -14.39 7.46
C LEU A 216 -4.28 -14.42 6.98
N ALA A 217 -3.93 -15.33 6.07
CA ALA A 217 -2.59 -15.38 5.49
C ALA A 217 -2.22 -14.07 4.77
N MET A 218 -3.17 -13.49 4.01
CA MET A 218 -2.96 -12.20 3.35
C MET A 218 -2.83 -11.04 4.34
N VAL A 219 -3.68 -10.99 5.37
CA VAL A 219 -3.57 -9.97 6.43
C VAL A 219 -2.18 -10.01 7.03
N LEU A 220 -1.71 -11.18 7.45
CA LEU A 220 -0.38 -11.34 8.05
C LEU A 220 0.75 -10.92 7.08
N ALA A 221 0.64 -11.30 5.80
CA ALA A 221 1.66 -11.01 4.80
C ALA A 221 1.79 -9.51 4.47
N MET A 222 0.68 -8.76 4.47
CA MET A 222 0.68 -7.37 4.07
C MET A 222 1.03 -6.39 5.20
N GLN A 223 0.94 -6.81 6.47
CA GLN A 223 1.18 -5.89 7.59
C GLN A 223 2.62 -5.38 7.65
N VAL A 224 3.60 -6.14 7.18
CA VAL A 224 5.00 -5.67 7.14
C VAL A 224 5.16 -4.49 6.18
N GLU A 225 4.50 -4.52 5.02
CA GLU A 225 4.53 -3.42 4.04
C GLU A 225 3.91 -2.14 4.63
N PHE A 226 2.70 -2.24 5.19
CA PHE A 226 2.02 -1.10 5.80
C PHE A 226 2.78 -0.54 7.02
N SER A 227 3.35 -1.43 7.84
CA SER A 227 4.09 -0.99 9.03
C SER A 227 5.40 -0.30 8.67
N ILE A 228 6.15 -0.81 7.69
CA ILE A 228 7.39 -0.18 7.24
C ILE A 228 7.10 1.17 6.59
N GLN A 229 6.02 1.27 5.79
CA GLN A 229 5.56 2.52 5.22
C GLN A 229 5.31 3.60 6.30
N ASP A 230 4.63 3.24 7.37
CA ASP A 230 4.23 4.18 8.42
C ASP A 230 5.36 4.47 9.42
N TRP A 231 6.21 3.49 9.72
CA TRP A 231 7.11 3.54 10.88
C TRP A 231 8.60 3.57 10.56
N SER A 232 9.03 3.25 9.34
CA SER A 232 10.47 3.21 9.04
C SER A 232 11.17 4.55 9.20
N ALA A 233 10.53 5.64 8.76
CA ALA A 233 11.08 6.97 8.91
C ALA A 233 11.08 7.43 10.39
N ILE A 234 10.03 7.11 11.15
CA ILE A 234 9.95 7.39 12.59
C ILE A 234 11.02 6.59 13.34
N TYR A 235 11.21 5.31 13.02
CA TYR A 235 12.27 4.48 13.59
C TYR A 235 13.67 5.07 13.34
N ALA A 236 13.97 5.42 12.10
CA ALA A 236 15.29 5.96 11.77
C ALA A 236 15.55 7.31 12.45
N LYS A 237 14.53 8.20 12.53
CA LYS A 237 14.64 9.49 13.20
C LYS A 237 14.69 9.36 14.73
N ASP A 238 13.73 8.66 15.33
CA ASP A 238 13.55 8.67 16.78
C ASP A 238 14.48 7.68 17.48
N THR A 239 14.72 6.49 16.91
CA THR A 239 15.55 5.45 17.52
C THR A 239 17.00 5.57 17.10
N LEU A 240 17.27 5.68 15.80
CA LEU A 240 18.65 5.74 15.30
C LEU A 240 19.23 7.17 15.25
N LYS A 241 18.41 8.21 15.55
CA LYS A 241 18.80 9.62 15.55
C LYS A 241 19.33 10.10 14.20
N MET A 242 18.83 9.53 13.10
CA MET A 242 19.22 9.90 11.76
C MET A 242 18.60 11.25 11.34
N SER A 243 19.23 11.92 10.37
CA SER A 243 18.67 13.14 9.77
C SER A 243 17.33 12.86 9.08
N ALA A 244 16.54 13.91 8.84
CA ALA A 244 15.24 13.78 8.16
C ALA A 244 15.39 13.12 6.77
N SER A 245 16.41 13.49 5.99
CA SER A 245 16.70 12.83 4.70
C SER A 245 17.08 11.36 4.87
N ALA A 246 18.00 11.05 5.80
CA ALA A 246 18.43 9.68 6.03
C ALA A 246 17.30 8.79 6.56
N SER A 247 16.32 9.34 7.26
CA SER A 247 15.19 8.56 7.79
C SER A 247 14.33 7.91 6.69
N ILE A 248 14.36 8.42 5.47
CA ILE A 248 13.57 7.93 4.34
C ILE A 248 14.16 6.65 3.73
N TYR A 249 15.48 6.38 3.91
CA TYR A 249 16.13 5.21 3.30
C TYR A 249 15.51 3.87 3.68
N GLY A 250 14.95 3.74 4.90
CA GLY A 250 14.32 2.49 5.34
C GLY A 250 13.20 2.05 4.40
N TYR A 251 12.26 2.93 4.11
CA TYR A 251 11.18 2.64 3.15
C TYR A 251 11.70 2.48 1.72
N THR A 252 12.66 3.32 1.31
CA THR A 252 13.24 3.28 -0.05
C THR A 252 13.89 1.92 -0.34
N VAL A 253 14.69 1.43 0.59
CA VAL A 253 15.36 0.12 0.47
C VAL A 253 14.34 -1.01 0.48
N PHE A 254 13.34 -0.95 1.34
CA PHE A 254 12.26 -1.93 1.41
C PHE A 254 11.51 -2.04 0.08
N ILE A 255 11.00 -0.92 -0.45
CA ILE A 255 10.22 -0.93 -1.71
C ILE A 255 11.09 -1.30 -2.92
N GLY A 256 12.35 -0.86 -2.93
CA GLY A 256 13.32 -1.25 -3.96
C GLY A 256 13.58 -2.76 -3.98
N ALA A 257 13.82 -3.35 -2.81
CA ALA A 257 14.00 -4.80 -2.66
C ALA A 257 12.76 -5.59 -3.09
N MET A 258 11.57 -5.12 -2.72
CA MET A 258 10.30 -5.71 -3.14
C MET A 258 10.13 -5.68 -4.67
N ILE A 259 10.43 -4.56 -5.31
CA ILE A 259 10.35 -4.42 -6.76
C ILE A 259 11.31 -5.39 -7.47
N ILE A 260 12.54 -5.51 -7.01
CA ILE A 260 13.53 -6.45 -7.58
C ILE A 260 12.99 -7.88 -7.59
N ILE A 261 12.41 -8.34 -6.50
CA ILE A 261 11.84 -9.69 -6.43
C ILE A 261 10.60 -9.84 -7.32
N ARG A 262 9.69 -8.85 -7.34
CA ARG A 262 8.51 -8.87 -8.21
C ARG A 262 8.88 -8.97 -9.70
N PHE A 263 9.94 -8.27 -10.14
CA PHE A 263 10.44 -8.39 -11.51
C PHE A 263 11.07 -9.75 -11.82
N ASN A 264 11.62 -10.42 -10.81
CA ASN A 264 12.21 -11.76 -10.94
C ASN A 264 11.25 -12.90 -10.56
N ALA A 265 9.97 -12.61 -10.31
CA ALA A 265 8.98 -13.61 -9.84
C ALA A 265 8.88 -14.83 -10.76
N LYS A 266 8.92 -14.64 -12.10
CA LYS A 266 8.91 -15.76 -13.05
C LYS A 266 10.14 -16.67 -12.91
N ARG A 267 11.34 -16.10 -12.67
CA ARG A 267 12.56 -16.88 -12.45
C ARG A 267 12.49 -17.65 -11.14
N LEU A 268 11.96 -17.03 -10.10
CA LEU A 268 11.76 -17.69 -8.81
C LEU A 268 10.76 -18.84 -8.90
N ALA A 269 9.63 -18.64 -9.59
CA ALA A 269 8.62 -19.68 -9.80
C ALA A 269 9.14 -20.86 -10.67
N ALA A 270 10.12 -20.62 -11.54
CA ALA A 270 10.78 -21.70 -12.29
C ALA A 270 11.70 -22.58 -11.41
N ILE A 271 12.22 -22.02 -10.30
CA ILE A 271 13.17 -22.72 -9.41
C ILE A 271 12.45 -23.32 -8.21
N TRP A 272 11.52 -22.58 -7.60
CA TRP A 272 10.82 -22.90 -6.36
C TRP A 272 9.32 -23.05 -6.59
N SER A 273 8.70 -24.07 -5.97
CA SER A 273 7.25 -24.23 -5.95
C SER A 273 6.57 -23.12 -5.11
N GLU A 274 5.27 -22.87 -5.31
CA GLU A 274 4.50 -21.91 -4.49
C GLU A 274 4.66 -22.21 -2.99
N ARG A 275 4.61 -23.50 -2.61
CA ARG A 275 4.78 -23.91 -1.21
C ARG A 275 6.15 -23.53 -0.65
N GLN A 276 7.22 -23.70 -1.44
CA GLN A 276 8.57 -23.30 -1.03
C GLN A 276 8.71 -21.78 -0.91
N LEU A 277 8.11 -21.03 -1.84
CA LEU A 277 8.13 -19.57 -1.82
C LEU A 277 7.37 -19.02 -0.59
N ILE A 278 6.19 -19.57 -0.25
CA ILE A 278 5.41 -19.17 0.93
C ILE A 278 6.12 -19.56 2.24
N SER A 279 7.01 -20.55 2.24
CA SER A 279 7.75 -20.93 3.44
C SER A 279 9.07 -20.19 3.58
N ALA A 280 9.92 -20.17 2.55
CA ALA A 280 11.29 -19.67 2.64
C ALA A 280 11.40 -18.14 2.70
N LEU A 281 10.63 -17.44 1.86
CA LEU A 281 10.72 -15.98 1.80
C LEU A 281 10.26 -15.30 3.10
N PRO A 282 9.15 -15.68 3.74
CA PRO A 282 8.76 -15.11 5.03
C PRO A 282 9.75 -15.42 6.17
N ILE A 283 10.43 -16.59 6.15
CA ILE A 283 11.48 -16.88 7.12
C ILE A 283 12.63 -15.90 6.93
N LEU A 284 13.13 -15.78 5.70
CA LEU A 284 14.20 -14.83 5.39
C LEU A 284 13.82 -13.40 5.79
N GLY A 285 12.63 -12.94 5.37
CA GLY A 285 12.15 -11.60 5.64
C GLY A 285 11.84 -11.37 7.12
N GLY A 286 11.05 -12.24 7.74
CA GLY A 286 10.61 -12.05 9.12
C GLY A 286 11.74 -12.17 10.14
N VAL A 287 12.55 -13.24 10.05
CA VAL A 287 13.72 -13.43 10.95
C VAL A 287 14.78 -12.37 10.65
N GLY A 288 15.13 -12.19 9.37
CA GLY A 288 16.15 -11.21 8.98
C GLY A 288 15.79 -9.79 9.40
N PHE A 289 14.52 -9.37 9.19
CA PHE A 289 14.05 -8.06 9.64
C PHE A 289 14.11 -7.94 11.17
N ALA A 290 13.57 -8.90 11.92
CA ALA A 290 13.57 -8.87 13.37
C ALA A 290 14.99 -8.78 13.94
N VAL A 291 15.90 -9.62 13.46
CA VAL A 291 17.31 -9.65 13.91
C VAL A 291 18.01 -8.34 13.55
N CYS A 292 17.90 -7.88 12.29
CA CYS A 292 18.61 -6.68 11.85
C CYS A 292 18.09 -5.40 12.52
N ILE A 293 16.76 -5.27 12.74
CA ILE A 293 16.21 -4.12 13.46
C ILE A 293 16.67 -4.10 14.92
N SER A 294 16.64 -5.25 15.60
CA SER A 294 17.10 -5.35 16.99
C SER A 294 18.60 -5.10 17.12
N LEU A 295 19.40 -5.75 16.29
CA LEU A 295 20.86 -5.59 16.26
C LEU A 295 21.25 -4.17 15.82
N GLY A 296 20.56 -3.61 14.81
CA GLY A 296 20.81 -2.24 14.33
C GLY A 296 20.52 -1.20 15.41
N THR A 297 19.43 -1.38 16.17
CA THR A 297 19.13 -0.52 17.34
C THR A 297 20.23 -0.62 18.39
N TRP A 298 20.66 -1.84 18.73
CA TRP A 298 21.74 -2.02 19.72
C TRP A 298 23.06 -1.43 19.24
N LEU A 299 23.46 -1.69 17.99
CA LEU A 299 24.69 -1.15 17.41
C LEU A 299 24.68 0.37 17.29
N SER A 300 23.53 0.98 17.14
CA SER A 300 23.43 2.46 17.04
C SER A 300 23.90 3.18 18.29
N HIS A 301 23.89 2.54 19.46
CA HIS A 301 24.46 3.08 20.70
C HIS A 301 26.00 3.07 20.70
N VAL A 302 26.64 2.21 19.90
CA VAL A 302 28.10 2.14 19.77
C VAL A 302 28.58 2.92 18.53
N ASN A 303 27.90 2.71 17.41
CA ASN A 303 28.18 3.36 16.13
C ASN A 303 26.88 3.57 15.37
N GLN A 304 26.42 4.82 15.31
CA GLN A 304 25.17 5.21 14.67
C GLN A 304 25.07 4.75 13.22
N ILE A 305 26.14 4.93 12.44
CA ILE A 305 26.15 4.57 11.00
C ILE A 305 26.08 3.06 10.81
N LEU A 306 26.82 2.30 11.61
CA LEU A 306 26.78 0.83 11.57
C LEU A 306 25.38 0.30 11.92
N GLY A 307 24.77 0.83 12.99
CA GLY A 307 23.39 0.51 13.37
C GLY A 307 22.39 0.82 12.27
N PHE A 308 22.55 1.96 11.60
CA PHE A 308 21.72 2.35 10.46
C PHE A 308 21.87 1.40 9.28
N ILE A 309 23.10 1.05 8.86
CA ILE A 309 23.36 0.12 7.75
C ILE A 309 22.74 -1.25 8.03
N VAL A 310 22.93 -1.78 9.25
CA VAL A 310 22.34 -3.08 9.64
C VAL A 310 20.81 -3.02 9.59
N SER A 311 20.19 -1.93 10.03
CA SER A 311 18.75 -1.73 9.94
C SER A 311 18.27 -1.68 8.49
N LEU A 312 19.01 -1.03 7.57
CA LEU A 312 18.70 -1.01 6.13
C LEU A 312 18.72 -2.43 5.53
N ILE A 313 19.67 -3.28 5.94
CA ILE A 313 19.68 -4.69 5.54
C ILE A 313 18.39 -5.38 6.00
N GLY A 314 17.94 -5.10 7.23
CA GLY A 314 16.66 -5.61 7.73
C GLY A 314 15.47 -5.19 6.88
N PHE A 315 15.39 -3.92 6.50
CA PHE A 315 14.34 -3.42 5.60
C PHE A 315 14.41 -4.08 4.20
N ALA A 316 15.61 -4.31 3.65
CA ALA A 316 15.77 -5.05 2.39
C ALA A 316 15.25 -6.48 2.51
N LEU A 317 15.62 -7.20 3.58
CA LEU A 317 15.18 -8.57 3.82
C LEU A 317 13.66 -8.66 4.00
N ALA A 318 13.05 -7.70 4.70
CA ALA A 318 11.58 -7.59 4.80
C ALA A 318 10.93 -7.41 3.42
N GLY A 319 11.50 -6.55 2.56
CA GLY A 319 11.02 -6.34 1.20
C GLY A 319 11.13 -7.60 0.34
N PHE A 320 12.25 -8.32 0.43
CA PHE A 320 12.42 -9.61 -0.26
C PHE A 320 11.41 -10.63 0.24
N GLY A 321 11.23 -10.75 1.56
CA GLY A 321 10.39 -11.77 2.18
C GLY A 321 8.89 -11.58 1.95
N SER A 322 8.41 -10.35 1.81
CA SER A 322 6.99 -10.06 1.64
C SER A 322 6.53 -9.94 0.18
N SER A 323 7.46 -9.72 -0.74
CA SER A 323 7.22 -9.21 -2.11
C SER A 323 6.18 -9.95 -2.94
N ILE A 324 6.15 -11.28 -2.89
CA ILE A 324 5.28 -12.12 -3.73
C ILE A 324 4.11 -12.74 -2.98
N LEU A 325 4.04 -12.59 -1.65
CA LEU A 325 3.03 -13.28 -0.84
C LEU A 325 1.62 -12.82 -1.18
N ALA A 326 1.37 -11.51 -1.23
CA ALA A 326 0.06 -10.97 -1.56
C ALA A 326 -0.42 -11.44 -2.95
N PRO A 327 0.34 -11.29 -4.06
CA PRO A 327 -0.10 -11.82 -5.35
C PRO A 327 -0.28 -13.34 -5.35
N THR A 328 0.52 -14.11 -4.60
CA THR A 328 0.36 -15.57 -4.49
C THR A 328 -0.94 -15.93 -3.78
N PHE A 329 -1.25 -15.30 -2.64
CA PHE A 329 -2.51 -15.57 -1.93
C PHE A 329 -3.74 -15.10 -2.72
N PHE A 330 -3.65 -13.99 -3.49
CA PHE A 330 -4.70 -13.65 -4.45
C PHE A 330 -4.91 -14.74 -5.50
N ALA A 331 -3.84 -15.25 -6.10
CA ALA A 331 -3.93 -16.33 -7.08
C ALA A 331 -4.54 -17.61 -6.48
N ILE A 332 -4.18 -17.97 -5.24
CA ILE A 332 -4.79 -19.08 -4.51
C ILE A 332 -6.28 -18.82 -4.28
N SER A 333 -6.65 -17.62 -3.83
CA SER A 333 -8.03 -17.25 -3.58
C SER A 333 -8.89 -17.34 -4.85
N PHE A 334 -8.38 -16.87 -5.99
CA PHE A 334 -9.08 -16.97 -7.27
C PHE A 334 -9.28 -18.42 -7.71
N ARG A 335 -8.28 -19.29 -7.52
CA ARG A 335 -8.36 -20.72 -7.89
C ARG A 335 -9.35 -21.50 -7.03
N THR A 336 -9.57 -21.09 -5.79
CA THR A 336 -10.40 -21.81 -4.82
C THR A 336 -11.79 -21.20 -4.62
N SER A 337 -12.09 -20.12 -5.33
CA SER A 337 -13.38 -19.42 -5.29
C SER A 337 -14.20 -19.69 -6.56
N SER A 338 -15.50 -19.85 -6.39
CA SER A 338 -16.48 -19.84 -7.50
C SER A 338 -17.00 -18.43 -7.82
N LEU A 339 -16.57 -17.40 -7.04
CA LEU A 339 -17.01 -16.03 -7.22
C LEU A 339 -16.16 -15.31 -8.29
N PRO A 340 -16.72 -14.30 -8.97
CA PRO A 340 -15.94 -13.43 -9.86
C PRO A 340 -14.73 -12.82 -9.14
N SER A 341 -13.63 -12.64 -9.88
CA SER A 341 -12.36 -12.12 -9.32
C SER A 341 -12.53 -10.76 -8.64
N SER A 342 -13.40 -9.90 -9.18
CA SER A 342 -13.73 -8.59 -8.60
C SER A 342 -14.35 -8.70 -7.21
N VAL A 343 -15.28 -9.66 -7.01
CA VAL A 343 -15.91 -9.92 -5.71
C VAL A 343 -14.88 -10.43 -4.69
N VAL A 344 -13.99 -11.33 -5.13
CA VAL A 344 -12.91 -11.87 -4.30
C VAL A 344 -11.99 -10.74 -3.83
N VAL A 345 -11.51 -9.89 -4.74
CA VAL A 345 -10.63 -8.75 -4.43
C VAL A 345 -11.30 -7.78 -3.46
N ALA A 346 -12.58 -7.48 -3.68
CA ALA A 346 -13.32 -6.54 -2.85
C ALA A 346 -13.54 -7.09 -1.42
N ARG A 347 -13.86 -8.38 -1.26
CA ARG A 347 -13.99 -9.03 0.06
C ARG A 347 -12.67 -9.06 0.81
N ILE A 348 -11.60 -9.43 0.13
CA ILE A 348 -10.25 -9.41 0.71
C ILE A 348 -9.88 -7.98 1.14
N GLY A 349 -10.08 -6.98 0.25
CA GLY A 349 -9.77 -5.58 0.53
C GLY A 349 -10.53 -5.04 1.75
N LEU A 350 -11.82 -5.34 1.87
CA LEU A 350 -12.63 -4.91 3.00
C LEU A 350 -12.13 -5.52 4.33
N THR A 351 -11.86 -6.83 4.34
CA THR A 351 -11.32 -7.49 5.54
C THR A 351 -9.93 -6.97 5.88
N GLN A 352 -9.11 -6.69 4.86
CA GLN A 352 -7.78 -6.12 5.02
C GLN A 352 -7.83 -4.75 5.71
N VAL A 353 -8.74 -3.85 5.31
CA VAL A 353 -8.89 -2.53 5.93
C VAL A 353 -9.23 -2.65 7.41
N ILE A 354 -10.18 -3.53 7.75
CA ILE A 354 -10.59 -3.74 9.14
C ILE A 354 -9.45 -4.34 9.98
N ALA A 355 -8.79 -5.38 9.48
CA ALA A 355 -7.68 -6.00 10.18
C ALA A 355 -6.50 -5.04 10.36
N THR A 356 -6.15 -4.28 9.31
CA THR A 356 -5.07 -3.29 9.34
C THR A 356 -5.33 -2.19 10.35
N PHE A 357 -6.58 -1.75 10.53
CA PHE A 357 -6.94 -0.80 11.58
C PHE A 357 -6.48 -1.28 12.96
N PHE A 358 -6.84 -2.48 13.36
CA PHE A 358 -6.47 -3.02 14.68
C PHE A 358 -4.96 -3.22 14.82
N VAL A 359 -4.30 -3.74 13.78
CA VAL A 359 -2.85 -3.96 13.81
C VAL A 359 -2.09 -2.63 13.89
N LYS A 360 -2.47 -1.61 13.12
CA LYS A 360 -1.85 -0.28 13.18
C LYS A 360 -2.02 0.37 14.55
N VAL A 361 -3.21 0.28 15.14
CA VAL A 361 -3.45 0.78 16.51
C VAL A 361 -2.56 0.05 17.52
N ALA A 362 -2.51 -1.29 17.46
CA ALA A 362 -1.67 -2.08 18.33
C ALA A 362 -0.18 -1.71 18.22
N ILE A 363 0.36 -1.63 17.00
CA ILE A 363 1.75 -1.22 16.73
C ILE A 363 2.02 0.16 17.31
N SER A 364 1.10 1.10 17.12
CA SER A 364 1.25 2.50 17.58
C SER A 364 1.36 2.60 19.09
N TRP A 365 0.52 1.88 19.83
CA TRP A 365 0.54 1.90 21.27
C TRP A 365 1.69 1.07 21.86
N VAL A 366 2.12 -0.01 21.21
CA VAL A 366 3.35 -0.70 21.58
C VAL A 366 4.56 0.20 21.34
N ALA A 367 4.61 0.94 20.22
CA ALA A 367 5.68 1.92 19.96
C ALA A 367 5.73 3.02 21.04
N GLN A 368 4.55 3.46 21.49
CA GLN A 368 4.45 4.48 22.56
C GLN A 368 4.81 3.94 23.94
N ALA A 369 4.35 2.73 24.26
CA ALA A 369 4.55 2.15 25.59
C ALA A 369 5.96 1.56 25.81
N THR A 370 6.64 1.19 24.72
CA THR A 370 7.95 0.52 24.77
C THR A 370 8.97 1.23 23.87
N SER A 371 9.04 0.85 22.61
CA SER A 371 9.88 1.50 21.60
C SER A 371 9.38 1.17 20.18
N VAL A 372 9.78 1.99 19.20
CA VAL A 372 9.51 1.72 17.79
C VAL A 372 10.18 0.42 17.33
N THR A 373 11.33 0.07 17.89
CA THR A 373 12.02 -1.22 17.63
C THR A 373 11.14 -2.40 17.98
N ILE A 374 10.59 -2.43 19.20
CA ILE A 374 9.73 -3.53 19.68
C ILE A 374 8.43 -3.57 18.85
N ALA A 375 7.87 -2.41 18.53
CA ALA A 375 6.67 -2.33 17.70
C ALA A 375 6.88 -2.93 16.29
N LEU A 376 8.06 -2.74 15.69
CA LEU A 376 8.40 -3.32 14.38
C LEU A 376 8.64 -4.84 14.42
N LEU A 377 8.82 -5.44 15.58
CA LEU A 377 8.86 -6.90 15.71
C LEU A 377 7.48 -7.53 15.46
N ILE A 378 6.38 -6.80 15.71
CA ILE A 378 5.03 -7.32 15.47
C ILE A 378 4.85 -7.69 13.99
N PRO A 379 5.04 -6.79 13.00
CA PRO A 379 4.91 -7.14 11.59
C PRO A 379 5.97 -8.17 11.13
N ALA A 380 7.16 -8.20 11.75
CA ALA A 380 8.16 -9.24 11.48
C ALA A 380 7.64 -10.64 11.88
N LEU A 381 7.03 -10.76 13.07
CA LEU A 381 6.41 -12.00 13.54
C LEU A 381 5.17 -12.37 12.71
N MET A 382 4.39 -11.38 12.30
CA MET A 382 3.24 -11.62 11.41
C MET A 382 3.71 -12.17 10.06
N LEU A 383 4.76 -11.58 9.47
CA LEU A 383 5.35 -12.09 8.24
C LEU A 383 5.85 -13.53 8.41
N LEU A 384 6.57 -13.82 9.50
CA LEU A 384 7.02 -15.16 9.82
C LEU A 384 5.86 -16.15 9.98
N ALA A 385 4.77 -15.73 10.62
CA ALA A 385 3.59 -16.56 10.81
C ALA A 385 2.90 -16.99 9.50
N THR A 386 3.13 -16.27 8.37
CA THR A 386 2.61 -16.68 7.07
C THR A 386 3.14 -18.00 6.58
N THR A 387 4.30 -18.45 7.09
CA THR A 387 4.89 -19.76 6.76
C THR A 387 3.97 -20.93 7.08
N LYS A 388 3.13 -20.78 8.14
CA LYS A 388 2.13 -21.78 8.52
C LYS A 388 1.10 -22.06 7.43
N PHE A 389 0.95 -21.15 6.47
CA PHE A 389 0.01 -21.26 5.35
C PHE A 389 0.67 -21.77 4.07
N SER A 390 1.92 -22.26 4.12
CA SER A 390 2.63 -22.80 2.97
C SER A 390 1.93 -24.00 2.33
N TYR A 391 1.12 -24.75 3.10
CA TYR A 391 0.34 -25.89 2.61
C TYR A 391 -0.76 -25.47 1.59
N LEU A 392 -1.14 -24.19 1.53
CA LEU A 392 -2.09 -23.67 0.55
C LEU A 392 -1.46 -23.58 -0.86
N GLY A 393 -0.13 -23.48 -0.94
CA GLY A 393 0.58 -23.41 -2.20
C GLY A 393 0.74 -24.78 -2.88
N LYS A 394 0.79 -24.75 -4.22
CA LYS A 394 1.08 -25.96 -5.02
C LYS A 394 2.47 -26.51 -4.69
N VAL A 395 2.58 -27.85 -4.68
CA VAL A 395 3.84 -28.57 -4.45
C VAL A 395 4.62 -28.73 -5.75
N THR A 396 3.91 -28.88 -6.89
CA THR A 396 4.52 -29.04 -8.21
C THR A 396 4.94 -27.70 -8.78
N LYS A 397 6.04 -27.69 -9.51
CA LYS A 397 6.44 -26.57 -10.38
C LYS A 397 5.54 -26.65 -11.62
N ASP A 398 4.81 -25.60 -11.91
CA ASP A 398 4.05 -25.46 -13.17
C ASP A 398 4.87 -24.71 -14.20
#